data_bbb32d2ea509d511bef3ec15ecb3f8ff
#
_entry.id   bbb32d2ea509d511bef3ec15ecb3f8ff
#
_cell.length_a   1.000
_cell.length_b   1.000
_cell.length_c   1.000
_cell.angle_alpha   90.00
_cell.angle_beta   90.00
_cell.angle_gamma   90.00
#
_symmetry.space_group_name_H-M   'P 1'
#
loop_
_entity.id
_entity.type
_entity.pdbx_description
1 polymer ?
#
loop_
_entity_poly.entity_id
_entity_poly.type
_entity_poly.pdbx_seq_one_letter_code
_entity_poly.pdbx_strand_id
1 'polypeptide(L)'
;SFPTRRSSDLLSGSVGIIKVGADSKVELKEKKDRVEDAIYATKAALKEGIVPGGGIALLNAAEKLEASSVGEFILFRAIESPYKTIMFNAGLNPEMRVNEGLGIDVTTGRTVDMVEAGIIDPVLVTKSALKNAVSVVMTIVSADCVISNIRADESY
;
A
#
# COMPACT_ATOMS: atom_id res chain seq x y z
N SER A 1 20.12 -11.12 6.97
CA SER A 1 20.97 -10.25 7.77
C SER A 1 20.10 -9.19 8.44
N PHE A 2 19.92 -9.29 9.74
CA PHE A 2 19.24 -8.23 10.52
C PHE A 2 20.13 -6.99 10.53
N PRO A 3 19.59 -5.77 10.32
CA PRO A 3 20.38 -4.56 10.46
C PRO A 3 20.88 -4.46 11.90
N THR A 4 22.19 -4.42 12.06
CA THR A 4 22.86 -4.20 13.33
C THR A 4 22.41 -2.85 13.92
N ARG A 5 21.68 -2.87 15.02
CA ARG A 5 21.33 -1.68 15.79
C ARG A 5 22.60 -0.98 16.25
N ARG A 6 22.69 0.33 16.07
CA ARG A 6 23.77 1.13 16.66
C ARG A 6 23.68 1.02 18.18
N SER A 7 24.82 0.95 18.84
CA SER A 7 24.90 0.83 20.32
C SER A 7 24.19 1.96 21.07
N SER A 8 24.01 3.13 20.45
CA SER A 8 23.23 4.24 20.99
C SER A 8 21.72 3.94 21.10
N ASP A 9 21.18 3.07 20.24
CA ASP A 9 19.76 2.69 20.28
C ASP A 9 19.45 1.73 21.43
N LEU A 10 20.48 1.05 21.97
CA LEU A 10 20.36 0.15 23.11
C LEU A 10 20.30 0.88 24.45
N LEU A 11 20.77 2.12 24.50
CA LEU A 11 20.82 2.92 25.73
C LEU A 11 19.57 3.78 25.95
N SER A 12 18.73 3.98 24.92
CA SER A 12 17.59 4.89 24.96
C SER A 12 16.21 4.23 24.88
N GLY A 13 16.11 2.91 24.72
CA GLY A 13 14.82 2.26 24.47
C GLY A 13 14.62 0.92 25.15
N SER A 14 13.43 0.72 25.70
CA SER A 14 12.97 -0.60 26.12
C SER A 14 12.82 -1.53 24.93
N VAL A 15 13.25 -2.78 25.06
CA VAL A 15 13.06 -3.82 24.04
C VAL A 15 11.71 -4.49 24.28
N GLY A 16 10.79 -4.35 23.31
CA GLY A 16 9.54 -5.09 23.28
C GLY A 16 9.73 -6.45 22.63
N ILE A 17 9.18 -7.51 23.22
CA ILE A 17 9.18 -8.86 22.66
C ILE A 17 7.72 -9.27 22.37
N ILE A 18 7.42 -9.56 21.11
CA ILE A 18 6.14 -10.10 20.69
C ILE A 18 6.33 -11.60 20.43
N LYS A 19 5.66 -12.45 21.21
CA LYS A 19 5.67 -13.89 21.03
C LYS A 19 4.49 -14.31 20.17
N VAL A 20 4.76 -15.07 19.09
CA VAL A 20 3.75 -15.57 18.16
C VAL A 20 3.73 -17.09 18.24
N GLY A 21 2.54 -17.68 18.32
CA GLY A 21 2.33 -19.13 18.33
C GLY A 21 1.27 -19.55 17.31
N ALA A 22 1.37 -20.77 16.78
CA ALA A 22 0.41 -21.40 15.89
C ALA A 22 0.52 -22.92 15.95
N ASP A 23 -0.50 -23.62 15.46
CA ASP A 23 -0.56 -25.08 15.49
C ASP A 23 0.28 -25.73 14.38
N SER A 24 0.61 -24.98 13.31
CA SER A 24 1.46 -25.46 12.22
C SER A 24 2.59 -24.49 11.91
N LYS A 25 3.67 -25.01 11.28
CA LYS A 25 4.82 -24.19 10.85
C LYS A 25 4.43 -23.16 9.78
N VAL A 26 3.49 -23.49 8.90
CA VAL A 26 3.02 -22.61 7.83
C VAL A 26 2.24 -21.45 8.43
N GLU A 27 1.30 -21.73 9.33
CA GLU A 27 0.52 -20.74 10.04
C GLU A 27 1.41 -19.85 10.93
N LEU A 28 2.40 -20.44 11.60
CA LEU A 28 3.35 -19.67 12.41
C LEU A 28 4.14 -18.67 11.55
N LYS A 29 4.57 -19.08 10.37
CA LYS A 29 5.28 -18.20 9.45
C LYS A 29 4.38 -17.06 8.98
N GLU A 30 3.16 -17.37 8.56
CA GLU A 30 2.17 -16.37 8.11
C GLU A 30 1.85 -15.36 9.22
N LYS A 31 1.58 -15.83 10.44
CA LYS A 31 1.35 -14.93 11.59
C LYS A 31 2.55 -14.07 11.92
N LYS A 32 3.77 -14.64 11.85
CA LYS A 32 4.99 -13.89 12.07
C LYS A 32 5.17 -12.77 11.04
N ASP A 33 4.99 -13.09 9.77
CA ASP A 33 5.12 -12.13 8.67
C ASP A 33 4.09 -11.00 8.82
N ARG A 34 2.84 -11.32 9.17
CA ARG A 34 1.78 -10.34 9.45
C ARG A 34 2.09 -9.41 10.63
N VAL A 35 2.67 -9.94 11.71
CA VAL A 35 3.10 -9.13 12.86
C VAL A 35 4.27 -8.23 12.49
N GLU A 36 5.20 -8.73 11.70
CA GLU A 36 6.35 -7.95 11.23
C GLU A 36 5.89 -6.79 10.34
N ASP A 37 4.96 -7.03 9.41
CA ASP A 37 4.35 -6.01 8.55
C ASP A 37 3.62 -4.93 9.39
N ALA A 38 2.86 -5.33 10.40
CA ALA A 38 2.19 -4.40 11.31
C ALA A 38 3.18 -3.50 12.07
N ILE A 39 4.32 -4.06 12.50
CA ILE A 39 5.38 -3.29 13.17
C ILE A 39 6.01 -2.26 12.21
N TYR A 40 6.29 -2.66 10.97
CA TYR A 40 6.86 -1.74 9.97
C TYR A 40 5.86 -0.66 9.57
N ALA A 41 4.58 -1.00 9.38
CA ALA A 41 3.53 -0.04 9.09
C ALA A 41 3.38 1.00 10.23
N THR A 42 3.38 0.53 11.49
CA THR A 42 3.32 1.42 12.67
C THR A 42 4.53 2.35 12.73
N LYS A 43 5.74 1.84 12.48
CA LYS A 43 6.96 2.67 12.43
C LYS A 43 6.93 3.70 11.30
N ALA A 44 6.37 3.33 10.15
CA ALA A 44 6.20 4.24 9.03
C ALA A 44 5.19 5.35 9.36
N ALA A 45 4.07 5.00 10.00
CA ALA A 45 3.05 5.94 10.46
C ALA A 45 3.60 6.94 11.49
N LEU A 46 4.45 6.49 12.41
CA LEU A 46 5.11 7.37 13.39
C LEU A 46 6.07 8.39 12.75
N LYS A 47 6.59 8.10 11.56
CA LYS A 47 7.54 9.00 10.86
C LYS A 47 6.84 10.11 10.09
N GLU A 48 5.80 9.79 9.33
CA GLU A 48 5.17 10.72 8.40
C GLU A 48 3.65 10.86 8.59
N GLY A 49 3.07 10.17 9.58
CA GLY A 49 1.64 10.20 9.83
C GLY A 49 0.87 9.18 9.00
N ILE A 50 -0.45 9.35 9.03
CA ILE A 50 -1.43 8.47 8.40
C ILE A 50 -2.30 9.22 7.41
N VAL A 51 -2.88 8.49 6.47
CA VAL A 51 -3.89 8.96 5.49
C VAL A 51 -5.06 7.99 5.43
N PRO A 52 -6.22 8.39 4.90
CA PRO A 52 -7.30 7.45 4.59
C PRO A 52 -6.80 6.30 3.73
N GLY A 53 -7.10 5.06 4.16
CA GLY A 53 -6.71 3.84 3.46
C GLY A 53 -7.62 3.51 2.26
N GLY A 54 -7.54 2.28 1.80
CA GLY A 54 -8.39 1.80 0.70
C GLY A 54 -8.16 2.48 -0.65
N GLY A 55 -7.02 3.13 -0.86
CA GLY A 55 -6.72 3.90 -2.07
C GLY A 55 -7.34 5.31 -2.10
N ILE A 56 -8.12 5.69 -1.08
CA ILE A 56 -8.82 6.98 -1.01
C ILE A 56 -7.84 8.16 -1.00
N ALA A 57 -6.71 8.05 -0.30
CA ALA A 57 -5.71 9.12 -0.27
C ALA A 57 -5.18 9.47 -1.67
N LEU A 58 -4.92 8.46 -2.50
CA LEU A 58 -4.47 8.65 -3.89
C LEU A 58 -5.58 9.19 -4.78
N LEU A 59 -6.82 8.70 -4.60
CA LEU A 59 -7.99 9.19 -5.31
C LEU A 59 -8.22 10.68 -5.05
N ASN A 60 -8.23 11.08 -3.78
CA ASN A 60 -8.40 12.49 -3.38
C ASN A 60 -7.27 13.37 -3.89
N ALA A 61 -6.03 12.84 -3.95
CA ALA A 61 -4.90 13.57 -4.52
C ALA A 61 -5.07 13.80 -6.03
N ALA A 62 -5.55 12.78 -6.77
CA ALA A 62 -5.81 12.90 -8.21
C ALA A 62 -6.91 13.91 -8.53
N GLU A 63 -7.96 13.97 -7.71
CA GLU A 63 -9.08 14.90 -7.90
C GLU A 63 -8.73 16.36 -7.62
N LYS A 64 -7.77 16.61 -6.73
CA LYS A 64 -7.34 17.98 -6.35
C LYS A 64 -6.31 18.59 -7.28
N LEU A 65 -5.68 17.79 -8.12
CA LEU A 65 -4.59 18.23 -8.98
C LEU A 65 -5.11 18.45 -10.41
N GLU A 66 -4.71 19.56 -11.00
CA GLU A 66 -4.96 19.86 -12.41
C GLU A 66 -3.73 19.42 -13.23
N ALA A 67 -3.97 18.62 -14.26
CA ALA A 67 -2.89 18.19 -15.15
C ALA A 67 -2.50 19.31 -16.10
N SER A 68 -1.24 19.74 -16.05
CA SER A 68 -0.65 20.72 -16.98
C SER A 68 0.02 20.07 -18.20
N SER A 69 0.19 18.76 -18.16
CA SER A 69 0.80 17.97 -19.23
C SER A 69 0.10 16.63 -19.43
N VAL A 70 0.30 16.02 -20.62
CA VAL A 70 -0.22 14.68 -20.93
C VAL A 70 0.33 13.63 -19.94
N GLY A 71 1.60 13.74 -19.53
CA GLY A 71 2.21 12.83 -18.56
C GLY A 71 1.54 12.90 -17.19
N GLU A 72 1.24 14.11 -16.71
CA GLU A 72 0.51 14.30 -15.46
C GLU A 72 -0.92 13.75 -15.55
N PHE A 73 -1.61 13.97 -16.66
CA PHE A 73 -2.93 13.38 -16.89
C PHE A 73 -2.90 11.85 -16.81
N ILE A 74 -1.92 11.22 -17.46
CA ILE A 74 -1.75 9.76 -17.41
C ILE A 74 -1.48 9.30 -15.98
N LEU A 75 -0.61 10.00 -15.24
CA LEU A 75 -0.31 9.68 -13.86
C LEU A 75 -1.56 9.78 -12.97
N PHE A 76 -2.33 10.87 -13.07
CA PHE A 76 -3.52 11.06 -12.26
C PHE A 76 -4.58 9.99 -12.53
N ARG A 77 -4.72 9.57 -13.78
CA ARG A 77 -5.59 8.43 -14.12
C ARG A 77 -5.07 7.09 -13.56
N ALA A 78 -3.76 6.90 -13.54
CA ALA A 78 -3.15 5.67 -13.06
C ALA A 78 -3.25 5.51 -11.53
N ILE A 79 -3.12 6.59 -10.76
CA ILE A 79 -3.17 6.53 -9.30
C ILE A 79 -4.58 6.28 -8.73
N GLU A 80 -5.63 6.37 -9.54
CA GLU A 80 -6.98 5.91 -9.18
C GLU A 80 -7.09 4.36 -9.14
N SER A 81 -6.16 3.67 -9.81
CA SER A 81 -6.23 2.21 -10.00
C SER A 81 -6.30 1.39 -8.70
N PRO A 82 -5.55 1.70 -7.63
CA PRO A 82 -5.66 0.96 -6.36
C PRO A 82 -7.08 0.97 -5.79
N TYR A 83 -7.72 2.13 -5.74
CA TYR A 83 -9.12 2.24 -5.30
C TYR A 83 -10.06 1.42 -6.17
N LYS A 84 -9.97 1.60 -7.51
CA LYS A 84 -10.81 0.88 -8.47
C LYS A 84 -10.66 -0.63 -8.37
N THR A 85 -9.42 -1.10 -8.16
CA THR A 85 -9.14 -2.54 -8.00
C THR A 85 -9.74 -3.10 -6.71
N ILE A 86 -9.64 -2.37 -5.60
CA ILE A 86 -10.27 -2.77 -4.33
C ILE A 86 -11.79 -2.88 -4.49
N MET A 87 -12.42 -1.87 -5.10
CA MET A 87 -13.86 -1.87 -5.34
C MET A 87 -14.28 -3.03 -6.24
N PHE A 88 -13.55 -3.26 -7.33
CA PHE A 88 -13.82 -4.36 -8.25
C PHE A 88 -13.70 -5.73 -7.57
N ASN A 89 -12.65 -5.95 -6.78
CA ASN A 89 -12.45 -7.20 -6.02
C ASN A 89 -13.53 -7.44 -4.97
N ALA A 90 -14.12 -6.36 -4.44
CA ALA A 90 -15.25 -6.44 -3.51
C ALA A 90 -16.60 -6.63 -4.21
N GLY A 91 -16.65 -6.68 -5.54
CA GLY A 91 -17.90 -6.76 -6.30
C GLY A 91 -18.71 -5.45 -6.31
N LEU A 92 -18.06 -4.33 -5.97
CA LEU A 92 -18.68 -3.00 -5.95
C LEU A 92 -18.34 -2.23 -7.22
N ASN A 93 -19.13 -1.18 -7.50
CA ASN A 93 -18.88 -0.34 -8.67
C ASN A 93 -17.55 0.45 -8.52
N PRO A 94 -16.52 0.21 -9.34
CA PRO A 94 -15.22 0.87 -9.24
C PRO A 94 -15.26 2.37 -9.63
N GLU A 95 -16.32 2.84 -10.28
CA GLU A 95 -16.51 4.25 -10.64
C GLU A 95 -17.27 5.03 -9.56
N MET A 96 -17.65 4.40 -8.46
CA MET A 96 -18.32 5.07 -7.36
C MET A 96 -17.38 6.11 -6.75
N ARG A 97 -17.87 7.35 -6.63
CA ARG A 97 -17.15 8.45 -6.01
C ARG A 97 -17.71 8.73 -4.62
N VAL A 98 -16.85 9.12 -3.73
CA VAL A 98 -17.18 9.49 -2.35
C VAL A 98 -16.60 10.86 -2.06
N ASN A 99 -17.18 11.58 -1.11
CA ASN A 99 -16.66 12.87 -0.69
C ASN A 99 -15.28 12.73 -0.03
N GLU A 100 -14.54 13.83 0.02
CA GLU A 100 -13.23 13.86 0.65
C GLU A 100 -13.25 13.31 2.09
N GLY A 101 -12.31 12.45 2.41
CA GLY A 101 -12.20 11.80 3.72
C GLY A 101 -13.13 10.61 3.91
N LEU A 102 -14.18 10.49 3.11
CA LEU A 102 -15.05 9.32 3.11
C LEU A 102 -14.51 8.24 2.17
N GLY A 103 -14.87 7.01 2.46
CA GLY A 103 -14.57 5.85 1.64
C GLY A 103 -15.63 4.78 1.82
N ILE A 104 -15.46 3.66 1.15
CA ILE A 104 -16.37 2.52 1.27
C ILE A 104 -15.65 1.44 2.07
N ASP A 105 -16.23 1.08 3.21
CA ASP A 105 -15.85 -0.14 3.91
C ASP A 105 -16.37 -1.33 3.11
N VAL A 106 -15.46 -2.02 2.43
CA VAL A 106 -15.79 -3.15 1.55
C VAL A 106 -16.35 -4.36 2.29
N THR A 107 -16.18 -4.44 3.61
CA THR A 107 -16.71 -5.53 4.43
C THR A 107 -18.20 -5.33 4.71
N THR A 108 -18.65 -4.10 4.82
CA THR A 108 -20.05 -3.73 5.13
C THR A 108 -20.78 -3.13 3.93
N GLY A 109 -20.07 -2.71 2.88
CA GLY A 109 -20.60 -1.99 1.72
C GLY A 109 -21.08 -0.57 2.02
N ARG A 110 -20.73 -0.01 3.19
CA ARG A 110 -21.20 1.32 3.63
C ARG A 110 -20.14 2.38 3.41
N THR A 111 -20.60 3.60 3.13
CA THR A 111 -19.75 4.78 3.14
C THR A 111 -19.46 5.19 4.59
N VAL A 112 -18.18 5.32 4.92
CA VAL A 112 -17.70 5.64 6.27
C VAL A 112 -16.59 6.71 6.20
N ASP A 113 -16.35 7.41 7.30
CA ASP A 113 -15.09 8.13 7.48
C ASP A 113 -13.97 7.09 7.67
N MET A 114 -12.98 7.12 6.77
CA MET A 114 -11.94 6.08 6.74
C MET A 114 -11.04 6.15 7.97
N VAL A 115 -10.77 7.35 8.46
CA VAL A 115 -9.90 7.53 9.64
C VAL A 115 -10.63 7.11 10.92
N GLU A 116 -11.90 7.51 11.08
CA GLU A 116 -12.72 7.13 12.23
C GLU A 116 -13.00 5.61 12.25
N ALA A 117 -13.19 5.01 11.08
CA ALA A 117 -13.37 3.55 10.93
C ALA A 117 -12.07 2.76 11.13
N GLY A 118 -10.91 3.42 11.28
CA GLY A 118 -9.61 2.77 11.43
C GLY A 118 -9.05 2.17 10.14
N ILE A 119 -9.60 2.54 8.98
CA ILE A 119 -9.12 2.14 7.66
C ILE A 119 -8.09 3.16 7.20
N ILE A 120 -6.86 2.97 7.61
CA ILE A 120 -5.77 3.93 7.46
C ILE A 120 -4.54 3.32 6.84
N ASP A 121 -3.78 4.12 6.10
CA ASP A 121 -2.49 3.75 5.52
C ASP A 121 -1.38 4.70 6.02
N PRO A 122 -0.13 4.23 6.21
CA PRO A 122 1.00 5.09 6.49
C PRO A 122 1.38 5.93 5.26
N VAL A 123 1.52 7.25 5.43
CA VAL A 123 1.91 8.17 4.33
C VAL A 123 3.20 7.73 3.66
N LEU A 124 4.21 7.35 4.46
CA LEU A 124 5.51 6.92 3.95
C LEU A 124 5.39 5.72 3.00
N VAL A 125 4.52 4.75 3.31
CA VAL A 125 4.31 3.57 2.47
C VAL A 125 3.67 3.96 1.15
N THR A 126 2.59 4.74 1.19
CA THR A 126 1.87 5.19 -0.01
C THR A 126 2.77 6.01 -0.95
N LYS A 127 3.55 6.95 -0.40
CA LYS A 127 4.53 7.74 -1.16
C LYS A 127 5.63 6.88 -1.79
N SER A 128 6.18 5.94 -1.02
CA SER A 128 7.24 5.07 -1.50
C SER A 128 6.76 4.12 -2.58
N ALA A 129 5.55 3.58 -2.44
CA ALA A 129 4.92 2.72 -3.44
C ALA A 129 4.75 3.46 -4.77
N LEU A 130 4.18 4.68 -4.74
CA LEU A 130 4.02 5.51 -5.94
C LEU A 130 5.36 5.85 -6.59
N LYS A 131 6.35 6.30 -5.80
CA LYS A 131 7.68 6.65 -6.31
C LYS A 131 8.37 5.46 -6.98
N ASN A 132 8.30 4.29 -6.36
CA ASN A 132 8.90 3.08 -6.91
C ASN A 132 8.19 2.62 -8.18
N ALA A 133 6.86 2.67 -8.21
CA ALA A 133 6.07 2.33 -9.39
C ALA A 133 6.44 3.23 -10.58
N VAL A 134 6.50 4.55 -10.38
CA VAL A 134 6.91 5.50 -11.42
C VAL A 134 8.33 5.23 -11.90
N SER A 135 9.27 4.93 -10.99
CA SER A 135 10.65 4.61 -11.37
C SER A 135 10.74 3.38 -12.28
N VAL A 136 9.97 2.33 -11.99
CA VAL A 136 9.91 1.13 -12.83
C VAL A 136 9.28 1.44 -14.19
N VAL A 137 8.16 2.17 -14.20
CA VAL A 137 7.48 2.57 -15.45
C VAL A 137 8.41 3.39 -16.34
N MET A 138 9.16 4.35 -15.78
CA MET A 138 10.12 5.14 -16.56
C MET A 138 11.19 4.27 -17.22
N THR A 139 11.65 3.24 -16.54
CA THR A 139 12.61 2.28 -17.11
C THR A 139 12.00 1.50 -18.28
N ILE A 140 10.75 1.04 -18.12
CA ILE A 140 10.06 0.26 -19.15
C ILE A 140 9.75 1.13 -20.38
N VAL A 141 9.24 2.36 -20.17
CA VAL A 141 8.85 3.26 -21.27
C VAL A 141 10.07 3.75 -22.07
N SER A 142 11.25 3.80 -21.44
CA SER A 142 12.50 4.18 -22.14
C SER A 142 13.17 3.02 -22.88
N ALA A 143 12.64 1.78 -22.78
CA ALA A 143 13.19 0.62 -23.45
C ALA A 143 12.53 0.41 -24.82
N ASP A 144 13.34 0.14 -25.85
CA ASP A 144 12.84 -0.17 -27.20
C ASP A 144 12.28 -1.59 -27.28
N CYS A 145 12.78 -2.51 -26.46
CA CYS A 145 12.37 -3.92 -26.47
C CYS A 145 12.52 -4.54 -25.09
N VAL A 146 11.62 -5.45 -24.77
CA VAL A 146 11.70 -6.30 -23.56
C VAL A 146 11.80 -7.76 -23.98
N ILE A 147 12.88 -8.43 -23.59
CA ILE A 147 13.10 -9.85 -23.89
C ILE A 147 12.89 -10.62 -22.57
N SER A 148 11.93 -11.55 -22.58
CA SER A 148 11.66 -12.43 -21.44
C SER A 148 11.65 -13.89 -21.88
N ASN A 149 12.06 -14.79 -20.98
CA ASN A 149 11.88 -16.21 -21.22
C ASN A 149 10.41 -16.58 -21.08
N ILE A 150 9.89 -17.35 -22.06
CA ILE A 150 8.58 -17.99 -21.93
C ILE A 150 8.74 -19.05 -20.82
N ARG A 151 7.96 -18.97 -19.74
CA ARG A 151 7.87 -20.08 -18.79
C ARG A 151 7.30 -21.27 -19.52
N ALA A 152 8.03 -22.40 -19.55
CA ALA A 152 7.45 -23.67 -19.93
C ALA A 152 6.32 -23.97 -18.93
N ASP A 153 5.09 -24.16 -19.43
CA ASP A 153 4.00 -24.66 -18.58
C ASP A 153 4.43 -26.00 -18.01
N GLU A 154 4.66 -26.05 -16.72
CA GLU A 154 4.75 -27.31 -15.99
C GLU A 154 3.31 -27.84 -15.89
N SER A 155 2.84 -28.44 -16.99
CA SER A 155 1.61 -29.23 -17.01
C SER A 155 1.89 -30.52 -16.22
N TYR A 156 1.40 -30.60 -15.01
CA TYR A 156 1.19 -31.84 -14.25
C TYR A 156 -0.27 -32.30 -14.40
#